data_bbf96137db52cd9151a1d584bc874a61
#
_entry.id   bbf96137db52cd9151a1d584bc874a61
#
_cell.length_a   1.000
_cell.length_b   1.000
_cell.length_c   1.000
_cell.angle_alpha   90.00
_cell.angle_beta   90.00
_cell.angle_gamma   90.00
#
_symmetry.space_group_name_H-M   'P 1'
#
loop_
_entity.id
_entity.type
_entity.pdbx_description
1 polymer ?
#
loop_
_entity_poly.entity_id
_entity_poly.type
_entity_poly.pdbx_seq_one_letter_code
_entity_poly.pdbx_strand_id
1 'polypeptide(L)'
;NSYEKIKKSLKDIECEVKYIFYNNLYDLENLYLKNAQKYDGIITSGPIGYEIIKNSVELLTPLYHFDISKGDLYKYLFNILKENPKIDFSRVYIDFISPEKKEYWFQDIFKKEEEPIFYKINFSKNNKKMDIVLTRISNMVEFLKNEKISFDFLFPSEENIKNTVLEVIKDIKILKSEKKQIIFGKLLLNEVSADIEEEIHSVSKN
;
A
#
# COMPACT_ATOMS: atom_id res chain seq x y z
N ASN A 1 14.66 3.83 -10.80
CA ASN A 1 13.93 2.57 -10.86
C ASN A 1 13.39 2.25 -9.45
N SER A 2 12.07 1.98 -9.35
CA SER A 2 11.39 1.68 -8.08
C SER A 2 12.03 0.49 -7.35
N TYR A 3 12.42 -0.54 -8.09
CA TYR A 3 13.10 -1.72 -7.55
C TYR A 3 14.41 -1.38 -6.82
N GLU A 4 15.27 -0.58 -7.45
CA GLU A 4 16.54 -0.19 -6.83
C GLU A 4 16.33 0.65 -5.56
N LYS A 5 15.30 1.51 -5.57
CA LYS A 5 14.95 2.31 -4.40
C LYS A 5 14.48 1.42 -3.24
N ILE A 6 13.59 0.45 -3.49
CA ILE A 6 13.15 -0.50 -2.48
C ILE A 6 14.35 -1.30 -1.95
N LYS A 7 15.16 -1.88 -2.83
CA LYS A 7 16.33 -2.68 -2.45
C LYS A 7 17.30 -1.89 -1.58
N LYS A 8 17.56 -0.63 -1.91
CA LYS A 8 18.42 0.25 -1.12
C LYS A 8 17.81 0.55 0.25
N SER A 9 16.50 0.83 0.31
CA SER A 9 15.79 1.13 1.56
C SER A 9 15.77 -0.03 2.55
N LEU A 10 15.85 -1.28 2.06
CA LEU A 10 15.77 -2.48 2.87
C LEU A 10 17.13 -3.10 3.23
N LYS A 11 18.24 -2.49 2.83
CA LYS A 11 19.59 -3.05 3.01
C LYS A 11 19.92 -3.38 4.47
N ASP A 12 19.43 -2.56 5.41
CA ASP A 12 19.72 -2.68 6.84
C ASP A 12 18.58 -3.36 7.63
N ILE A 13 17.57 -3.91 6.92
CA ILE A 13 16.46 -4.62 7.55
C ILE A 13 16.72 -6.12 7.49
N GLU A 14 16.70 -6.77 8.64
CA GLU A 14 16.88 -8.22 8.75
C GLU A 14 15.59 -8.95 8.33
N CYS A 15 15.42 -9.14 7.03
CA CYS A 15 14.37 -9.96 6.45
C CYS A 15 14.77 -10.47 5.06
N GLU A 16 14.27 -11.64 4.69
CA GLU A 16 14.39 -12.15 3.32
C GLU A 16 13.33 -11.53 2.45
N VAL A 17 13.73 -10.90 1.34
CA VAL A 17 12.83 -10.24 0.39
C VAL A 17 12.95 -10.87 -0.99
N LYS A 18 11.85 -11.40 -1.49
CA LYS A 18 11.71 -11.88 -2.87
C LYS A 18 10.97 -10.86 -3.72
N TYR A 19 11.57 -10.44 -4.81
CA TYR A 19 10.95 -9.51 -5.76
C TYR A 19 10.28 -10.26 -6.88
N ILE A 20 9.01 -9.95 -7.14
CA ILE A 20 8.21 -10.54 -8.21
C ILE A 20 7.78 -9.40 -9.14
N PHE A 21 8.20 -9.48 -10.39
CA PHE A 21 7.84 -8.51 -11.41
C PHE A 21 6.62 -8.99 -12.19
N TYR A 22 5.76 -8.07 -12.56
CA TYR A 22 4.60 -8.33 -13.41
C TYR A 22 4.48 -7.22 -14.47
N ASN A 23 3.97 -7.58 -15.62
CA ASN A 23 3.77 -6.65 -16.74
C ASN A 23 2.32 -6.19 -16.86
N ASN A 24 1.39 -6.98 -16.31
CA ASN A 24 -0.03 -6.71 -16.41
C ASN A 24 -0.72 -6.83 -15.04
N LEU A 25 -1.62 -5.89 -14.75
CA LEU A 25 -2.41 -5.91 -13.53
C LEU A 25 -3.33 -7.14 -13.44
N TYR A 26 -3.77 -7.70 -14.57
CA TYR A 26 -4.57 -8.95 -14.61
C TYR A 26 -3.82 -10.18 -14.12
N ASP A 27 -2.49 -10.14 -14.05
CA ASP A 27 -1.68 -11.26 -13.57
C ASP A 27 -1.61 -11.33 -12.04
N LEU A 28 -1.99 -10.26 -11.35
CA LEU A 28 -1.77 -10.09 -9.90
C LEU A 28 -2.49 -11.13 -9.06
N GLU A 29 -3.72 -11.49 -9.41
CA GLU A 29 -4.49 -12.53 -8.74
C GLU A 29 -3.74 -13.86 -8.76
N ASN A 30 -3.37 -14.32 -9.96
CA ASN A 30 -2.63 -15.57 -10.15
C ASN A 30 -1.26 -15.55 -9.47
N LEU A 31 -0.56 -14.41 -9.51
CA LEU A 31 0.73 -14.25 -8.84
C LEU A 31 0.58 -14.31 -7.32
N TYR A 32 -0.47 -13.71 -6.78
CA TYR A 32 -0.76 -13.79 -5.35
C TYR A 32 -1.04 -15.24 -4.93
N LEU A 33 -1.99 -15.91 -5.58
CA LEU A 33 -2.36 -17.30 -5.25
C LEU A 33 -1.16 -18.26 -5.34
N LYS A 34 -0.31 -18.11 -6.36
CA LYS A 34 0.89 -18.92 -6.54
C LYS A 34 1.93 -18.74 -5.44
N ASN A 35 1.92 -17.60 -4.77
CA ASN A 35 2.96 -17.20 -3.80
C ASN A 35 2.44 -17.06 -2.36
N ALA A 36 1.13 -16.94 -2.14
CA ALA A 36 0.53 -16.62 -0.86
C ALA A 36 1.05 -17.56 0.25
N GLN A 37 1.07 -18.79 0.19
CA GLN A 37 1.52 -19.68 1.28
C GLN A 37 3.03 -19.87 1.38
N LYS A 38 3.82 -19.25 0.51
CA LYS A 38 5.28 -19.38 0.49
C LYS A 38 5.99 -18.31 1.31
N TYR A 39 5.30 -17.22 1.61
CA TYR A 39 5.86 -16.06 2.29
C TYR A 39 4.98 -15.66 3.46
N ASP A 40 5.58 -15.04 4.45
CA ASP A 40 4.90 -14.58 5.67
C ASP A 40 4.04 -13.35 5.43
N GLY A 41 4.33 -12.56 4.39
CA GLY A 41 3.57 -11.39 3.96
C GLY A 41 3.90 -11.01 2.53
N ILE A 42 2.98 -10.32 1.87
CA ILE A 42 3.14 -9.84 0.50
C ILE A 42 2.90 -8.33 0.50
N ILE A 43 3.79 -7.58 -0.16
CA ILE A 43 3.69 -6.12 -0.28
C ILE A 43 3.61 -5.75 -1.76
N THR A 44 2.56 -5.07 -2.17
CA THR A 44 2.46 -4.49 -3.51
C THR A 44 3.14 -3.13 -3.58
N SER A 45 3.60 -2.74 -4.76
CA SER A 45 4.30 -1.46 -4.98
C SER A 45 3.41 -0.23 -4.81
N GLY A 46 2.09 -0.42 -4.75
CA GLY A 46 1.12 0.65 -4.56
C GLY A 46 -0.29 0.14 -4.33
N PRO A 47 -1.23 1.05 -4.02
CA PRO A 47 -2.59 0.69 -3.58
C PRO A 47 -3.41 -0.02 -4.66
N ILE A 48 -3.20 0.25 -5.96
CA ILE A 48 -3.99 -0.37 -7.03
C ILE A 48 -3.79 -1.89 -7.05
N GLY A 49 -2.54 -2.36 -6.97
CA GLY A 49 -2.25 -3.79 -6.92
C GLY A 49 -2.83 -4.46 -5.67
N TYR A 50 -2.78 -3.77 -4.55
CA TYR A 50 -3.40 -4.21 -3.30
C TYR A 50 -4.92 -4.37 -3.44
N GLU A 51 -5.62 -3.36 -3.95
CA GLU A 51 -7.08 -3.40 -4.11
C GLU A 51 -7.53 -4.47 -5.11
N ILE A 52 -6.81 -4.67 -6.20
CA ILE A 52 -7.09 -5.73 -7.15
C ILE A 52 -7.04 -7.10 -6.46
N ILE A 53 -5.96 -7.42 -5.76
CA ILE A 53 -5.80 -8.70 -5.08
C ILE A 53 -6.87 -8.86 -4.00
N LYS A 54 -7.04 -7.85 -3.14
CA LYS A 54 -7.99 -7.88 -2.02
C LYS A 54 -9.43 -8.14 -2.46
N ASN A 55 -9.83 -7.61 -3.62
CA ASN A 55 -11.19 -7.73 -4.13
C ASN A 55 -11.41 -8.98 -5.00
N SER A 56 -10.33 -9.66 -5.42
CA SER A 56 -10.41 -10.82 -6.32
C SER A 56 -10.30 -12.17 -5.62
N VAL A 57 -9.60 -12.25 -4.48
CA VAL A 57 -9.31 -13.52 -3.82
C VAL A 57 -9.43 -13.43 -2.31
N GLU A 58 -9.65 -14.58 -1.66
CA GLU A 58 -9.47 -14.72 -0.23
C GLU A 58 -7.99 -14.61 0.15
N LEU A 59 -7.69 -13.79 1.16
CA LEU A 59 -6.32 -13.54 1.57
C LEU A 59 -5.78 -14.68 2.45
N LEU A 60 -4.95 -15.54 1.86
CA LEU A 60 -4.26 -16.65 2.52
C LEU A 60 -2.99 -16.20 3.26
N THR A 61 -2.46 -15.06 2.91
CA THR A 61 -1.26 -14.44 3.49
C THR A 61 -1.52 -12.94 3.64
N PRO A 62 -1.09 -12.32 4.74
CA PRO A 62 -1.24 -10.88 4.94
C PRO A 62 -0.73 -10.08 3.74
N LEU A 63 -1.56 -9.16 3.26
CA LEU A 63 -1.29 -8.34 2.08
C LEU A 63 -1.17 -6.88 2.50
N TYR A 64 -0.14 -6.21 2.01
CA TYR A 64 0.19 -4.81 2.29
C TYR A 64 0.51 -4.06 1.00
N HIS A 65 0.68 -2.76 1.09
CA HIS A 65 1.17 -1.94 -0.03
C HIS A 65 2.03 -0.79 0.46
N PHE A 66 2.93 -0.33 -0.39
CA PHE A 66 3.61 0.94 -0.16
C PHE A 66 2.65 2.10 -0.47
N ASP A 67 2.63 3.11 0.37
CA ASP A 67 1.85 4.33 0.14
C ASP A 67 2.73 5.58 0.18
N ILE A 68 2.24 6.68 -0.38
CA ILE A 68 2.85 8.00 -0.23
C ILE A 68 2.41 8.57 1.12
N SER A 69 3.34 9.04 1.92
CA SER A 69 3.00 9.77 3.12
C SER A 69 2.57 11.21 2.79
N LYS A 70 1.83 11.81 3.73
CA LYS A 70 1.49 13.24 3.65
C LYS A 70 2.75 14.12 3.49
N GLY A 71 3.81 13.78 4.23
CA GLY A 71 5.09 14.47 4.15
C GLY A 71 5.79 14.31 2.80
N ASP A 72 5.75 13.10 2.21
CA ASP A 72 6.29 12.87 0.87
C ASP A 72 5.58 13.73 -0.17
N LEU A 73 4.24 13.77 -0.13
CA LEU A 73 3.46 14.59 -1.05
C LEU A 73 3.79 16.07 -0.91
N TYR A 74 3.81 16.60 0.31
CA TYR A 74 4.14 18.01 0.53
C TYR A 74 5.52 18.38 0.04
N LYS A 75 6.50 17.49 0.18
CA LYS A 75 7.82 17.68 -0.37
C LYS A 75 7.80 17.80 -1.90
N TYR A 76 6.99 16.97 -2.58
CA TYR A 76 6.79 17.08 -4.03
C TYR A 76 6.14 18.40 -4.42
N LEU A 77 5.03 18.78 -3.77
CA LEU A 77 4.33 20.04 -4.05
C LEU A 77 5.24 21.25 -3.80
N PHE A 78 6.04 21.22 -2.73
CA PHE A 78 7.00 22.28 -2.42
C PHE A 78 8.09 22.38 -3.50
N ASN A 79 8.60 21.26 -4.01
CA ASN A 79 9.58 21.26 -5.09
C ASN A 79 8.99 21.83 -6.38
N ILE A 80 7.76 21.46 -6.73
CA ILE A 80 7.05 22.02 -7.88
C ILE A 80 6.91 23.55 -7.73
N LEU A 81 6.50 24.03 -6.55
CA LEU A 81 6.37 25.46 -6.27
C LEU A 81 7.72 26.18 -6.37
N LYS A 82 8.80 25.54 -5.90
CA LYS A 82 10.15 26.10 -5.96
C LYS A 82 10.67 26.23 -7.41
N GLU A 83 10.37 25.24 -8.24
CA GLU A 83 10.75 25.23 -9.66
C GLU A 83 9.88 26.16 -10.50
N ASN A 84 8.60 26.26 -10.16
CA ASN A 84 7.65 27.15 -10.80
C ASN A 84 6.83 27.96 -9.76
N PRO A 85 7.36 29.11 -9.30
CA PRO A 85 6.69 29.93 -8.26
C PRO A 85 5.33 30.51 -8.69
N LYS A 86 5.00 30.45 -9.98
CA LYS A 86 3.72 30.92 -10.54
C LYS A 86 2.75 29.79 -10.85
N ILE A 87 3.02 28.58 -10.37
CA ILE A 87 2.12 27.45 -10.62
C ILE A 87 0.74 27.69 -10.01
N ASP A 88 -0.26 27.38 -10.81
CA ASP A 88 -1.64 27.34 -10.36
C ASP A 88 -1.98 25.92 -9.92
N PHE A 89 -2.07 25.66 -8.62
CA PHE A 89 -2.36 24.34 -8.09
C PHE A 89 -3.73 23.81 -8.52
N SER A 90 -4.70 24.67 -8.87
CA SER A 90 -5.97 24.22 -9.43
C SER A 90 -5.82 23.50 -10.80
N ARG A 91 -4.62 23.53 -11.38
CA ARG A 91 -4.23 22.87 -12.63
C ARG A 91 -3.26 21.70 -12.42
N VAL A 92 -2.98 21.35 -11.16
CA VAL A 92 -2.22 20.16 -10.77
C VAL A 92 -3.20 19.00 -10.55
N TYR A 93 -2.98 17.88 -11.22
CA TYR A 93 -3.79 16.68 -11.06
C TYR A 93 -3.06 15.61 -10.24
N ILE A 94 -3.76 14.99 -9.27
CA ILE A 94 -3.21 13.96 -8.39
C ILE A 94 -4.13 12.73 -8.44
N ASP A 95 -3.64 11.61 -8.97
CA ASP A 95 -4.45 10.42 -9.27
C ASP A 95 -4.57 9.39 -8.14
N PHE A 96 -3.81 9.53 -7.07
CA PHE A 96 -3.67 8.51 -6.03
C PHE A 96 -4.23 8.89 -4.65
N ILE A 97 -4.89 10.05 -4.54
CA ILE A 97 -5.49 10.51 -3.29
C ILE A 97 -7.00 10.27 -3.31
N SER A 98 -7.50 9.48 -2.37
CA SER A 98 -8.94 9.30 -2.19
C SER A 98 -9.61 10.58 -1.64
N PRO A 99 -10.93 10.76 -1.83
CA PRO A 99 -11.66 11.90 -1.28
C PRO A 99 -11.47 12.07 0.23
N GLU A 100 -11.46 10.96 0.99
CA GLU A 100 -11.30 10.98 2.45
C GLU A 100 -9.89 11.45 2.84
N LYS A 101 -8.86 10.93 2.15
CA LYS A 101 -7.48 11.39 2.34
C LYS A 101 -7.32 12.85 1.94
N LYS A 102 -8.01 13.30 0.88
CA LYS A 102 -7.99 14.70 0.44
C LYS A 102 -8.38 15.64 1.56
N GLU A 103 -9.54 15.43 2.19
CA GLU A 103 -10.03 16.29 3.28
C GLU A 103 -9.00 16.37 4.40
N TYR A 104 -8.46 15.25 4.83
CA TYR A 104 -7.48 15.20 5.93
C TYR A 104 -6.12 15.81 5.55
N TRP A 105 -5.65 15.63 4.30
CA TRP A 105 -4.29 16.06 3.92
C TRP A 105 -4.21 17.53 3.54
N PHE A 106 -5.28 18.11 2.99
CA PHE A 106 -5.27 19.47 2.45
C PHE A 106 -6.13 20.46 3.24
N GLN A 107 -6.70 20.03 4.36
CA GLN A 107 -7.40 20.93 5.24
C GLN A 107 -6.50 22.12 5.58
N ASP A 108 -7.03 23.33 5.41
CA ASP A 108 -6.38 24.60 5.74
C ASP A 108 -5.12 24.97 4.92
N ILE A 109 -4.78 24.20 3.86
CA ILE A 109 -3.61 24.49 3.02
C ILE A 109 -3.98 25.28 1.78
N PHE A 110 -5.06 24.89 1.10
CA PHE A 110 -5.54 25.54 -0.10
C PHE A 110 -6.90 26.17 0.14
N LYS A 111 -7.15 27.33 -0.50
CA LYS A 111 -8.52 27.80 -0.70
C LYS A 111 -9.19 26.87 -1.71
N LYS A 112 -10.50 26.75 -1.64
CA LYS A 112 -11.27 25.82 -2.47
C LYS A 112 -11.03 25.98 -3.98
N GLU A 113 -10.77 27.19 -4.43
CA GLU A 113 -10.48 27.56 -5.82
C GLU A 113 -9.04 27.21 -6.25
N GLU A 114 -8.13 27.07 -5.29
CA GLU A 114 -6.70 26.81 -5.50
C GLU A 114 -6.36 25.32 -5.32
N GLU A 115 -7.31 24.50 -4.90
CA GLU A 115 -7.07 23.08 -4.63
C GLU A 115 -6.66 22.31 -5.90
N PRO A 116 -5.67 21.40 -5.79
CA PRO A 116 -5.37 20.45 -6.85
C PRO A 116 -6.60 19.63 -7.25
N ILE A 117 -6.61 19.16 -8.49
CA ILE A 117 -7.65 18.27 -8.99
C ILE A 117 -7.34 16.86 -8.56
N PHE A 118 -8.27 16.21 -7.84
CA PHE A 118 -8.11 14.86 -7.34
C PHE A 118 -9.00 13.88 -8.09
N TYR A 119 -8.56 12.66 -8.18
CA TYR A 119 -9.20 11.42 -8.65
C TYR A 119 -10.55 11.53 -9.38
N LYS A 120 -10.70 10.83 -10.51
CA LYS A 120 -11.86 10.70 -11.42
C LYS A 120 -12.04 11.79 -12.47
N ILE A 121 -10.96 12.25 -13.07
CA ILE A 121 -11.12 12.97 -14.32
C ILE A 121 -11.13 11.96 -15.47
N ASN A 122 -12.25 11.97 -16.18
CA ASN A 122 -12.31 11.47 -17.54
C ASN A 122 -11.44 12.43 -18.39
N PHE A 123 -10.17 12.09 -18.63
CA PHE A 123 -9.24 12.92 -19.43
C PHE A 123 -9.83 13.37 -20.75
N SER A 124 -10.80 12.61 -21.31
CA SER A 124 -11.49 12.91 -22.56
C SER A 124 -12.55 14.01 -22.47
N LYS A 125 -13.00 14.40 -21.28
CA LYS A 125 -14.11 15.35 -21.11
C LYS A 125 -13.73 16.71 -20.51
N ASN A 126 -12.54 16.81 -19.89
CA ASN A 126 -12.09 18.08 -19.30
C ASN A 126 -11.01 18.73 -20.17
N ASN A 127 -11.41 19.62 -21.07
CA ASN A 127 -10.52 20.52 -21.81
C ASN A 127 -9.76 21.54 -20.91
N LYS A 128 -9.75 21.36 -19.59
CA LYS A 128 -8.90 22.15 -18.71
C LYS A 128 -7.46 21.71 -18.95
N LYS A 129 -6.65 22.61 -19.46
CA LYS A 129 -5.23 22.43 -19.64
C LYS A 129 -4.61 22.18 -18.26
N MET A 130 -4.22 20.93 -17.99
CA MET A 130 -3.46 20.57 -16.81
C MET A 130 -2.01 20.98 -17.03
N ASP A 131 -1.38 21.57 -16.00
CA ASP A 131 0.02 21.95 -16.06
C ASP A 131 0.92 20.79 -15.70
N ILE A 132 0.51 19.96 -14.72
CA ILE A 132 1.26 18.79 -14.28
C ILE A 132 0.35 17.72 -13.71
N VAL A 133 0.70 16.46 -13.92
CA VAL A 133 0.05 15.27 -13.35
C VAL A 133 0.99 14.59 -12.36
N LEU A 134 0.56 14.45 -11.13
CA LEU A 134 1.24 13.63 -10.11
C LEU A 134 0.60 12.25 -10.12
N THR A 135 1.34 11.23 -10.56
CA THR A 135 0.79 9.89 -10.77
C THR A 135 1.58 8.81 -10.02
N ARG A 136 0.87 7.77 -9.59
CA ARG A 136 1.43 6.50 -9.12
C ARG A 136 1.05 5.33 -10.03
N ILE A 137 0.33 5.59 -11.10
CA ILE A 137 -0.17 4.60 -12.04
C ILE A 137 0.86 4.44 -13.16
N SER A 138 1.63 3.36 -13.16
CA SER A 138 2.67 3.13 -14.17
C SER A 138 2.15 3.12 -15.60
N ASN A 139 0.95 2.58 -15.84
CA ASN A 139 0.32 2.55 -17.16
C ASN A 139 -0.08 3.95 -17.66
N MET A 140 -0.27 4.93 -16.77
CA MET A 140 -0.52 6.32 -17.15
C MET A 140 0.71 7.01 -17.72
N VAL A 141 1.91 6.58 -17.37
CA VAL A 141 3.16 7.21 -17.78
C VAL A 141 3.30 7.23 -19.32
N GLU A 142 2.99 6.12 -19.97
CA GLU A 142 3.08 6.03 -21.44
C GLU A 142 2.02 6.93 -22.11
N PHE A 143 0.80 6.91 -21.61
CA PHE A 143 -0.26 7.79 -22.07
C PHE A 143 0.12 9.27 -21.93
N LEU A 144 0.59 9.69 -20.75
CA LEU A 144 0.99 11.07 -20.48
C LEU A 144 2.13 11.54 -21.39
N LYS A 145 3.10 10.66 -21.68
CA LYS A 145 4.17 10.93 -22.64
C LYS A 145 3.64 11.15 -24.06
N ASN A 146 2.74 10.28 -24.51
CA ASN A 146 2.14 10.36 -25.84
C ASN A 146 1.32 11.64 -26.04
N GLU A 147 0.57 12.04 -25.00
CA GLU A 147 -0.20 13.27 -24.99
C GLU A 147 0.63 14.53 -24.69
N LYS A 148 1.94 14.39 -24.45
CA LYS A 148 2.86 15.48 -24.09
C LYS A 148 2.41 16.29 -22.87
N ILE A 149 1.80 15.60 -21.91
CA ILE A 149 1.39 16.17 -20.62
C ILE A 149 2.57 16.05 -19.65
N SER A 150 2.91 17.14 -18.97
CA SER A 150 3.93 17.15 -17.94
C SER A 150 3.49 16.30 -16.77
N PHE A 151 4.37 15.43 -16.26
CA PHE A 151 4.04 14.57 -15.13
C PHE A 151 5.25 14.23 -14.28
N ASP A 152 4.97 13.93 -12.99
CA ASP A 152 5.90 13.29 -12.08
C ASP A 152 5.33 11.96 -11.61
N PHE A 153 6.17 10.90 -11.70
CA PHE A 153 5.83 9.60 -11.14
C PHE A 153 6.31 9.53 -9.70
N LEU A 154 5.34 9.51 -8.77
CA LEU A 154 5.63 9.52 -7.35
C LEU A 154 5.87 8.12 -6.80
N PHE A 155 6.93 8.01 -6.02
CA PHE A 155 7.25 6.80 -5.30
C PHE A 155 7.59 7.15 -3.84
N PRO A 156 7.22 6.32 -2.85
CA PRO A 156 7.48 6.59 -1.44
C PRO A 156 8.96 6.90 -1.15
N SER A 157 9.21 7.72 -0.15
CA SER A 157 10.57 7.97 0.35
C SER A 157 11.23 6.68 0.86
N GLU A 158 12.56 6.66 0.94
CA GLU A 158 13.31 5.53 1.51
C GLU A 158 12.87 5.26 2.96
N GLU A 159 12.66 6.32 3.72
CA GLU A 159 12.18 6.25 5.10
C GLU A 159 10.78 5.61 5.18
N ASN A 160 9.84 6.04 4.33
CA ASN A 160 8.49 5.50 4.32
C ASN A 160 8.46 4.03 3.89
N ILE A 161 9.28 3.62 2.90
CA ILE A 161 9.45 2.22 2.51
C ILE A 161 9.95 1.40 3.71
N LYS A 162 10.98 1.89 4.40
CA LYS A 162 11.56 1.22 5.57
C LYS A 162 10.54 1.05 6.69
N ASN A 163 9.83 2.12 7.03
CA ASN A 163 8.81 2.11 8.08
C ASN A 163 7.68 1.13 7.75
N THR A 164 7.16 1.13 6.52
CA THR A 164 6.15 0.17 6.08
C THR A 164 6.62 -1.27 6.26
N VAL A 165 7.85 -1.62 5.87
CA VAL A 165 8.36 -2.99 6.02
C VAL A 165 8.56 -3.36 7.49
N LEU A 166 9.02 -2.44 8.34
CA LEU A 166 9.14 -2.69 9.79
C LEU A 166 7.78 -2.93 10.45
N GLU A 167 6.74 -2.19 10.06
CA GLU A 167 5.37 -2.43 10.51
C GLU A 167 4.87 -3.80 10.08
N VAL A 168 5.06 -4.17 8.81
CA VAL A 168 4.70 -5.49 8.28
C VAL A 168 5.41 -6.61 9.05
N ILE A 169 6.71 -6.48 9.32
CA ILE A 169 7.47 -7.47 10.12
C ILE A 169 6.89 -7.60 11.54
N LYS A 170 6.53 -6.47 12.15
CA LYS A 170 5.90 -6.46 13.49
C LYS A 170 4.56 -7.20 13.46
N ASP A 171 3.70 -6.90 12.51
CA ASP A 171 2.39 -7.53 12.37
C ASP A 171 2.50 -9.05 12.13
N ILE A 172 3.43 -9.46 11.27
CA ILE A 172 3.71 -10.87 11.02
C ILE A 172 4.18 -11.59 12.30
N LYS A 173 5.03 -10.95 13.12
CA LYS A 173 5.47 -11.52 14.40
C LYS A 173 4.30 -11.72 15.37
N ILE A 174 3.39 -10.75 15.44
CA ILE A 174 2.18 -10.83 16.26
C ILE A 174 1.31 -12.00 15.79
N LEU A 175 0.98 -12.07 14.50
CA LEU A 175 0.17 -13.13 13.92
C LEU A 175 0.77 -14.54 14.15
N LYS A 176 2.10 -14.68 14.05
CA LYS A 176 2.78 -15.95 14.33
C LYS A 176 2.73 -16.31 15.80
N SER A 177 2.80 -15.33 16.69
CA SER A 177 2.70 -15.53 18.14
C SER A 177 1.30 -16.03 18.54
N GLU A 178 0.26 -15.38 18.01
CA GLU A 178 -1.14 -15.79 18.25
C GLU A 178 -1.43 -17.21 17.74
N LYS A 179 -0.98 -17.55 16.52
CA LYS A 179 -1.12 -18.91 15.98
C LYS A 179 -0.43 -19.96 16.83
N LYS A 180 0.74 -19.67 17.38
CA LYS A 180 1.45 -20.58 18.29
C LYS A 180 0.67 -20.80 19.59
N GLN A 181 0.06 -19.78 20.14
CA GLN A 181 -0.76 -19.89 21.35
C GLN A 181 -2.01 -20.76 21.11
N ILE A 182 -2.68 -20.59 19.96
CA ILE A 182 -3.85 -21.42 19.59
C ILE A 182 -3.46 -22.89 19.43
N ILE A 183 -2.34 -23.19 18.77
CA ILE A 183 -1.84 -24.56 18.56
C ILE A 183 -1.49 -25.19 19.92
N PHE A 184 -0.84 -24.46 20.80
CA PHE A 184 -0.48 -24.96 22.13
C PHE A 184 -1.72 -25.29 22.97
N GLY A 185 -2.70 -24.41 22.98
CA GLY A 185 -3.98 -24.68 23.67
C GLY A 185 -4.73 -25.88 23.11
N LYS A 186 -4.75 -26.07 21.80
CA LYS A 186 -5.39 -27.22 21.15
C LYS A 186 -4.65 -28.55 21.43
N LEU A 187 -3.30 -28.53 21.45
CA LEU A 187 -2.50 -29.70 21.78
C LEU A 187 -2.71 -30.12 23.25
N LEU A 188 -2.75 -29.17 24.19
CA LEU A 188 -3.04 -29.47 25.60
C LEU A 188 -4.43 -30.08 25.78
N LEU A 189 -5.46 -29.57 25.08
CA LEU A 189 -6.81 -30.12 25.15
C LEU A 189 -6.94 -31.52 24.52
N ASN A 190 -6.13 -31.84 23.51
CA ASN A 190 -6.11 -33.16 22.88
C ASN A 190 -5.28 -34.20 23.63
N GLU A 191 -4.33 -33.76 24.47
CA GLU A 191 -3.49 -34.64 25.32
C GLU A 191 -4.09 -34.86 26.72
N VAL A 192 -5.17 -34.13 27.03
CA VAL A 192 -5.94 -34.36 28.26
C VAL A 192 -6.60 -35.74 28.13
N SER A 193 -6.06 -36.72 28.84
CA SER A 193 -6.59 -38.05 28.91
C SER A 193 -8.05 -38.02 29.41
N ALA A 194 -8.86 -39.02 29.09
CA ALA A 194 -10.25 -39.15 29.49
C ALA A 194 -10.50 -38.89 30.99
N ASP A 195 -9.51 -39.13 31.83
CA ASP A 195 -9.54 -38.90 33.29
C ASP A 195 -9.65 -37.41 33.66
N ILE A 196 -9.08 -36.49 32.84
CA ILE A 196 -9.20 -35.03 33.12
C ILE A 196 -10.52 -34.46 32.56
N GLU A 197 -11.08 -35.03 31.51
CA GLU A 197 -12.41 -34.66 31.03
C GLU A 197 -13.50 -34.94 32.09
N GLU A 198 -13.38 -36.04 32.85
CA GLU A 198 -14.28 -36.32 33.99
C GLU A 198 -14.11 -35.31 35.13
N GLU A 199 -12.86 -34.89 35.41
CA GLU A 199 -12.56 -33.89 36.45
C GLU A 199 -13.11 -32.49 36.09
N ILE A 200 -12.95 -32.06 34.84
CA ILE A 200 -13.49 -30.79 34.33
C ILE A 200 -15.03 -30.82 34.33
N HIS A 201 -15.65 -31.94 33.97
CA HIS A 201 -17.09 -32.07 34.00
C HIS A 201 -17.67 -32.09 35.44
N SER A 202 -16.90 -32.55 36.43
CA SER A 202 -17.31 -32.53 37.85
C SER A 202 -17.27 -31.13 38.45
N VAL A 203 -16.32 -30.27 38.01
CA VAL A 203 -16.19 -28.87 38.48
C VAL A 203 -17.20 -27.94 37.83
N SER A 204 -17.69 -28.25 36.63
CA SER A 204 -18.70 -27.42 35.94
C SER A 204 -20.14 -27.66 36.39
N LYS A 205 -20.40 -28.57 37.34
CA LYS A 205 -21.72 -28.90 37.89
C LYS A 205 -21.91 -28.45 39.35
N ASN A 206 -20.94 -27.78 39.93
CA ASN A 206 -21.05 -27.08 41.22
C ASN A 206 -20.96 -25.57 40.96
#